data_63482193bb807db6b6d0ac3fa06bf591
#
_entry.id   63482193bb807db6b6d0ac3fa06bf591
#
_cell.length_a   1.000
_cell.length_b   1.000
_cell.length_c   1.000
_cell.angle_alpha   90.00
_cell.angle_beta   90.00
_cell.angle_gamma   90.00
#
_symmetry.space_group_name_H-M   'P 1'
#
loop_
_entity.id
_entity.type
_entity.pdbx_description
1 polymer ?
#
loop_
_entity_poly.entity_id
_entity_poly.type
_entity_poly.pdbx_seq_one_letter_code
_entity_poly.pdbx_strand_id
1 'polypeptide(L)'
;MTNEKGIVFNIQHFSIHDGPDIRTTVFLKGCPLRCPWCANPESQKMVPETMRDAITNESVIVGEEKSVDDIIEEVLKDIDFYEESGGGITLSGGEIFAQFEFAKAILKRAKSLGIHTAIETTAYTRHEQFIDLIQYVDFIYTDLKHYNSLKHQEKTMVKNASIIKNIHYAFANGKTIVLRIPVIPNFNDSLEDAEEFACLFDRLDIRQVQLLPFHQFGQNKYQLLNRQYEMEEIAALHPEDLLDYQAIFSKYNIHCYF
;
A
#
# COMPACT_ATOMS: atom_id res chain seq x y z
N MET A 1 -26.55 12.03 -1.64
CA MET A 1 -25.17 12.36 -1.18
C MET A 1 -24.91 11.48 0.01
N THR A 2 -23.97 10.57 -0.06
CA THR A 2 -23.58 9.72 1.08
C THR A 2 -22.71 10.57 2.00
N ASN A 3 -23.12 10.73 3.24
CA ASN A 3 -22.39 11.51 4.24
C ASN A 3 -21.29 10.64 4.90
N GLU A 4 -20.65 9.77 4.10
CA GLU A 4 -19.57 8.91 4.59
C GLU A 4 -18.36 9.75 4.98
N LYS A 5 -17.82 9.45 6.15
CA LYS A 5 -16.64 10.10 6.72
C LYS A 5 -15.58 9.09 7.08
N GLY A 6 -14.33 9.53 7.08
CA GLY A 6 -13.20 8.70 7.49
C GLY A 6 -12.06 9.54 8.05
N ILE A 7 -11.08 8.85 8.65
CA ILE A 7 -9.90 9.48 9.22
C ILE A 7 -8.76 9.46 8.20
N VAL A 8 -8.34 10.65 7.79
CA VAL A 8 -7.25 10.90 6.84
C VAL A 8 -6.08 11.51 7.62
N PHE A 9 -4.86 11.05 7.37
CA PHE A 9 -3.70 11.63 8.05
C PHE A 9 -2.79 12.47 7.15
N ASN A 10 -2.92 12.31 5.83
CA ASN A 10 -2.21 13.14 4.87
C ASN A 10 -2.95 13.16 3.53
N ILE A 11 -2.80 14.27 2.79
CA ILE A 11 -3.16 14.37 1.37
C ILE A 11 -1.93 14.95 0.68
N GLN A 12 -1.37 14.20 -0.25
CA GLN A 12 -0.16 14.59 -0.97
C GLN A 12 -0.51 14.87 -2.43
N HIS A 13 -0.32 16.13 -2.86
CA HIS A 13 -0.44 16.53 -4.23
C HIS A 13 0.83 16.20 -5.02
N PHE A 14 0.71 16.05 -6.33
CA PHE A 14 1.83 15.82 -7.26
C PHE A 14 2.67 14.59 -6.94
N SER A 15 2.05 13.55 -6.42
CA SER A 15 2.72 12.26 -6.23
C SER A 15 3.00 11.58 -7.57
N ILE A 16 4.21 11.05 -7.74
CA ILE A 16 4.68 10.39 -8.99
C ILE A 16 5.10 8.93 -8.76
N HIS A 17 4.97 8.42 -7.53
CA HIS A 17 5.35 7.06 -7.16
C HIS A 17 4.19 6.20 -6.65
N ASP A 18 3.01 6.79 -6.47
CA ASP A 18 1.83 6.13 -5.89
C ASP A 18 0.81 5.68 -6.96
N GLY A 19 1.28 5.36 -8.14
CA GLY A 19 0.50 4.94 -9.30
C GLY A 19 1.01 5.58 -10.59
N PRO A 20 0.32 5.33 -11.73
CA PRO A 20 0.72 5.94 -13.00
C PRO A 20 0.46 7.44 -13.00
N ASP A 21 1.39 8.18 -13.61
CA ASP A 21 1.28 9.62 -13.87
C ASP A 21 1.19 10.51 -12.60
N ILE A 22 0.73 11.76 -12.73
CA ILE A 22 0.63 12.72 -11.63
C ILE A 22 -0.64 12.44 -10.81
N ARG A 23 -0.49 12.31 -9.47
CA ARG A 23 -1.58 11.89 -8.61
C ARG A 23 -1.73 12.75 -7.36
N THR A 24 -2.95 12.81 -6.85
CA THR A 24 -3.21 13.20 -5.47
C THR A 24 -3.40 11.94 -4.66
N THR A 25 -2.51 11.71 -3.70
CA THR A 25 -2.55 10.52 -2.82
C THR A 25 -3.19 10.88 -1.49
N VAL A 26 -4.27 10.19 -1.15
CA VAL A 26 -4.99 10.34 0.12
C VAL A 26 -4.63 9.19 1.04
N PHE A 27 -4.04 9.50 2.18
CA PHE A 27 -3.54 8.52 3.15
C PHE A 27 -4.53 8.33 4.30
N LEU A 28 -5.16 7.15 4.34
CA LEU A 28 -6.17 6.78 5.35
C LEU A 28 -5.52 6.17 6.58
N LYS A 29 -6.09 6.46 7.76
CA LYS A 29 -5.72 5.78 9.02
C LYS A 29 -6.40 4.42 9.14
N GLY A 30 -5.80 3.58 9.99
CA GLY A 30 -6.26 2.22 10.26
C GLY A 30 -5.50 1.19 9.42
N CYS A 31 -4.82 0.28 10.11
CA CYS A 31 -4.21 -0.88 9.49
C CYS A 31 -4.33 -2.07 10.45
N PRO A 32 -4.81 -3.23 10.00
CA PRO A 32 -4.83 -4.44 10.82
C PRO A 32 -3.43 -5.08 10.95
N LEU A 33 -2.50 -4.75 10.06
CA LEU A 33 -1.14 -5.25 10.10
C LEU A 33 -0.27 -4.47 11.09
N ARG A 34 0.79 -5.12 11.60
CA ARG A 34 1.77 -4.54 12.53
C ARG A 34 3.18 -4.88 12.08
N CYS A 35 3.47 -4.56 10.81
CA CYS A 35 4.79 -4.80 10.22
C CYS A 35 5.87 -4.01 10.99
N PRO A 36 6.96 -4.64 11.47
CA PRO A 36 8.06 -3.95 12.15
C PRO A 36 8.73 -2.87 11.29
N TRP A 37 8.72 -3.05 9.98
CA TRP A 37 9.30 -2.13 8.97
C TRP A 37 8.31 -1.10 8.43
N CYS A 38 7.19 -0.85 9.10
CA CYS A 38 6.15 0.04 8.57
C CYS A 38 6.70 1.45 8.34
N ALA A 39 6.56 1.97 7.11
CA ALA A 39 6.99 3.33 6.77
C ALA A 39 6.03 4.43 7.28
N ASN A 40 4.78 4.05 7.61
CA ASN A 40 3.73 4.97 8.07
C ASN A 40 3.13 4.50 9.41
N PRO A 41 3.90 4.48 10.53
CA PRO A 41 3.40 4.02 11.82
C PRO A 41 2.24 4.86 12.35
N GLU A 42 2.13 6.12 11.93
CA GLU A 42 1.03 7.03 12.24
C GLU A 42 -0.30 6.59 11.62
N SER A 43 -0.25 5.74 10.59
CA SER A 43 -1.46 5.20 9.97
C SER A 43 -2.10 4.03 10.72
N GLN A 44 -1.38 3.39 11.64
CA GLN A 44 -1.80 2.10 12.21
C GLN A 44 -3.09 2.16 13.02
N LYS A 45 -3.29 3.22 13.82
CA LYS A 45 -4.52 3.38 14.61
C LYS A 45 -5.62 4.05 13.80
N MET A 46 -6.86 3.62 14.00
CA MET A 46 -8.06 4.15 13.35
C MET A 46 -8.54 5.49 13.96
N VAL A 47 -7.74 6.13 14.80
CA VAL A 47 -8.10 7.36 15.51
C VAL A 47 -7.00 8.40 15.35
N PRO A 48 -7.31 9.70 15.46
CA PRO A 48 -6.29 10.73 15.59
C PRO A 48 -5.32 10.44 16.72
N GLU A 49 -4.05 10.74 16.53
CA GLU A 49 -2.97 10.54 17.50
C GLU A 49 -2.14 11.80 17.66
N THR A 50 -1.59 11.99 18.85
CA THR A 50 -0.57 13.02 19.05
C THR A 50 0.78 12.52 18.52
N MET A 51 1.42 13.35 17.71
CA MET A 51 2.76 13.16 17.18
C MET A 51 3.54 14.45 17.39
N ARG A 52 4.86 14.40 17.49
CA ARG A 52 5.69 15.61 17.44
C ARG A 52 5.89 16.04 15.99
N ASP A 53 5.82 17.34 15.76
CA ASP A 53 6.22 17.88 14.46
C ASP A 53 7.74 17.79 14.29
N ALA A 54 8.19 17.37 13.11
CA ALA A 54 9.61 17.11 12.86
C ALA A 54 10.48 18.39 12.82
N ILE A 55 9.88 19.55 12.60
CA ILE A 55 10.56 20.84 12.46
C ILE A 55 10.45 21.65 13.75
N THR A 56 9.22 21.83 14.24
CA THR A 56 8.95 22.68 15.40
C THR A 56 9.08 21.96 16.72
N ASN A 57 9.07 20.62 16.71
CA ASN A 57 9.01 19.75 17.89
C ASN A 57 7.76 19.96 18.77
N GLU A 58 6.77 20.68 18.27
CA GLU A 58 5.49 20.86 18.94
C GLU A 58 4.61 19.62 18.82
N SER A 59 3.65 19.47 19.71
CA SER A 59 2.65 18.40 19.63
C SER A 59 1.59 18.77 18.60
N VAL A 60 1.43 17.91 17.59
CA VAL A 60 0.40 18.03 16.56
C VAL A 60 -0.51 16.80 16.57
N ILE A 61 -1.75 16.98 16.17
CA ILE A 61 -2.68 15.87 15.98
C ILE A 61 -2.56 15.35 14.55
N VAL A 62 -2.26 14.08 14.38
CA VAL A 62 -2.18 13.39 13.10
C VAL A 62 -3.41 12.52 12.90
N GLY A 63 -4.17 12.85 11.89
CA GLY A 63 -5.47 12.26 11.57
C GLY A 63 -6.60 13.24 11.82
N GLU A 64 -7.39 13.47 10.79
CA GLU A 64 -8.54 14.35 10.78
C GLU A 64 -9.74 13.62 10.17
N GLU A 65 -10.93 13.82 10.74
CA GLU A 65 -12.15 13.32 10.12
C GLU A 65 -12.49 14.19 8.90
N LYS A 66 -12.62 13.56 7.73
CA LYS A 66 -12.99 14.20 6.47
C LYS A 66 -14.19 13.49 5.85
N SER A 67 -15.05 14.25 5.20
CA SER A 67 -16.13 13.71 4.37
C SER A 67 -15.62 13.34 2.96
N VAL A 68 -16.41 12.59 2.22
CA VAL A 68 -16.12 12.30 0.79
C VAL A 68 -16.03 13.60 0.00
N ASP A 69 -16.89 14.57 0.27
CA ASP A 69 -16.89 15.85 -0.45
C ASP A 69 -15.62 16.66 -0.17
N ASP A 70 -15.12 16.69 1.09
CA ASP A 70 -13.84 17.33 1.43
C ASP A 70 -12.67 16.72 0.63
N ILE A 71 -12.65 15.39 0.48
CA ILE A 71 -11.60 14.70 -0.31
C ILE A 71 -11.71 15.03 -1.79
N ILE A 72 -12.90 15.02 -2.34
CA ILE A 72 -13.10 15.33 -3.76
C ILE A 72 -12.78 16.79 -4.07
N GLU A 73 -13.08 17.72 -3.16
CA GLU A 73 -12.67 19.14 -3.32
C GLU A 73 -11.14 19.26 -3.40
N GLU A 74 -10.37 18.55 -2.56
CA GLU A 74 -8.90 18.54 -2.64
C GLU A 74 -8.41 17.92 -3.95
N VAL A 75 -8.97 16.79 -4.36
CA VAL A 75 -8.60 16.08 -5.60
C VAL A 75 -8.86 16.94 -6.84
N LEU A 76 -9.96 17.68 -6.86
CA LEU A 76 -10.31 18.54 -8.01
C LEU A 76 -9.38 19.75 -8.19
N LYS A 77 -8.59 20.11 -7.19
CA LYS A 77 -7.58 21.18 -7.34
C LYS A 77 -6.50 20.83 -8.37
N ASP A 78 -6.27 19.54 -8.59
CA ASP A 78 -5.24 19.03 -9.50
C ASP A 78 -5.81 18.49 -10.82
N ILE A 79 -7.08 18.79 -11.15
CA ILE A 79 -7.79 18.21 -12.29
C ILE A 79 -7.08 18.45 -13.62
N ASP A 80 -6.55 19.67 -13.83
CA ASP A 80 -5.85 20.04 -15.07
C ASP A 80 -4.60 19.15 -15.29
N PHE A 81 -3.89 18.79 -14.20
CA PHE A 81 -2.74 17.90 -14.27
C PHE A 81 -3.13 16.45 -14.58
N TYR A 82 -4.31 16.01 -14.12
CA TYR A 82 -4.80 14.67 -14.46
C TYR A 82 -5.21 14.58 -15.93
N GLU A 83 -5.84 15.62 -16.47
CA GLU A 83 -6.22 15.68 -17.88
C GLU A 83 -4.99 15.66 -18.81
N GLU A 84 -3.91 16.32 -18.42
CA GLU A 84 -2.66 16.34 -19.20
C GLU A 84 -1.85 15.05 -19.09
N SER A 85 -1.78 14.45 -17.88
CA SER A 85 -0.91 13.29 -17.63
C SER A 85 -1.59 11.94 -17.78
N GLY A 86 -2.90 11.87 -17.59
CA GLY A 86 -3.65 10.61 -17.42
C GLY A 86 -3.71 10.14 -15.96
N GLY A 87 -3.23 10.94 -15.02
CA GLY A 87 -3.20 10.66 -13.59
C GLY A 87 -4.56 10.73 -12.90
N GLY A 88 -4.54 10.93 -11.57
CA GLY A 88 -5.79 10.97 -10.81
C GLY A 88 -5.61 10.80 -9.31
N ILE A 89 -6.54 10.14 -8.64
CA ILE A 89 -6.49 9.88 -7.20
C ILE A 89 -5.86 8.51 -6.89
N THR A 90 -5.06 8.46 -5.81
CA THR A 90 -4.65 7.21 -5.15
C THR A 90 -5.13 7.19 -3.71
N LEU A 91 -5.76 6.10 -3.28
CA LEU A 91 -6.00 5.83 -1.87
C LEU A 91 -4.91 4.92 -1.33
N SER A 92 -4.25 5.34 -0.26
CA SER A 92 -3.14 4.66 0.40
C SER A 92 -3.21 4.86 1.92
N GLY A 93 -2.08 4.69 2.63
CA GLY A 93 -1.97 4.98 4.06
C GLY A 93 -1.69 3.76 4.91
N GLY A 94 -2.65 3.36 5.75
CA GLY A 94 -2.61 2.09 6.48
C GLY A 94 -3.07 0.93 5.60
N GLU A 95 -4.32 0.50 5.78
CA GLU A 95 -5.01 -0.41 4.87
C GLU A 95 -6.36 0.21 4.53
N ILE A 96 -6.60 0.51 3.28
CA ILE A 96 -7.81 1.23 2.85
C ILE A 96 -9.11 0.49 3.19
N PHE A 97 -9.05 -0.84 3.22
CA PHE A 97 -10.19 -1.67 3.62
C PHE A 97 -10.55 -1.58 5.10
N ALA A 98 -9.70 -0.98 5.94
CA ALA A 98 -10.05 -0.65 7.31
C ALA A 98 -11.15 0.42 7.38
N GLN A 99 -11.26 1.26 6.34
CA GLN A 99 -12.30 2.26 6.17
C GLN A 99 -13.11 2.01 4.88
N PHE A 100 -13.56 0.77 4.70
CA PHE A 100 -14.12 0.25 3.45
C PHE A 100 -15.21 1.13 2.82
N GLU A 101 -16.24 1.52 3.58
CA GLU A 101 -17.36 2.30 3.02
C GLU A 101 -16.89 3.70 2.58
N PHE A 102 -16.03 4.34 3.36
CA PHE A 102 -15.46 5.65 3.01
C PHE A 102 -14.56 5.57 1.78
N ALA A 103 -13.62 4.61 1.74
CA ALA A 103 -12.75 4.39 0.58
C ALA A 103 -13.55 4.11 -0.70
N LYS A 104 -14.56 3.23 -0.60
CA LYS A 104 -15.45 2.90 -1.72
C LYS A 104 -16.23 4.13 -2.21
N ALA A 105 -16.75 4.95 -1.30
CA ALA A 105 -17.50 6.15 -1.66
C ALA A 105 -16.63 7.18 -2.39
N ILE A 106 -15.38 7.39 -1.95
CA ILE A 106 -14.40 8.26 -2.63
C ILE A 106 -14.13 7.75 -4.04
N LEU A 107 -13.75 6.47 -4.19
CA LEU A 107 -13.41 5.88 -5.49
C LEU A 107 -14.60 5.94 -6.46
N LYS A 108 -15.80 5.61 -5.98
CA LYS A 108 -17.03 5.69 -6.78
C LYS A 108 -17.30 7.12 -7.24
N ARG A 109 -17.11 8.10 -6.37
CA ARG A 109 -17.29 9.52 -6.71
C ARG A 109 -16.26 10.00 -7.71
N ALA A 110 -14.97 9.68 -7.51
CA ALA A 110 -13.88 9.99 -8.45
C ALA A 110 -14.16 9.40 -9.85
N LYS A 111 -14.56 8.12 -9.92
CA LYS A 111 -14.96 7.48 -11.19
C LYS A 111 -16.14 8.18 -11.87
N SER A 112 -17.13 8.64 -11.10
CA SER A 112 -18.29 9.38 -11.68
C SER A 112 -17.90 10.74 -12.27
N LEU A 113 -16.74 11.29 -11.89
CA LEU A 113 -16.16 12.52 -12.41
C LEU A 113 -15.13 12.27 -13.54
N GLY A 114 -14.95 11.02 -13.96
CA GLY A 114 -13.98 10.65 -15.00
C GLY A 114 -12.52 10.62 -14.53
N ILE A 115 -12.26 10.72 -13.22
CA ILE A 115 -10.91 10.72 -12.64
C ILE A 115 -10.40 9.28 -12.57
N HIS A 116 -9.17 9.04 -13.04
CA HIS A 116 -8.49 7.75 -12.91
C HIS A 116 -8.22 7.42 -11.44
N THR A 117 -8.50 6.19 -11.04
CA THR A 117 -8.45 5.75 -9.64
C THR A 117 -7.39 4.68 -9.43
N ALA A 118 -6.57 4.85 -8.40
CA ALA A 118 -5.61 3.85 -7.97
C ALA A 118 -5.74 3.57 -6.47
N ILE A 119 -5.27 2.39 -6.06
CA ILE A 119 -5.17 2.01 -4.66
C ILE A 119 -3.82 1.38 -4.35
N GLU A 120 -3.34 1.61 -3.14
CA GLU A 120 -2.29 0.84 -2.50
C GLU A 120 -2.88 0.06 -1.33
N THR A 121 -2.73 -1.26 -1.34
CA THR A 121 -3.37 -2.14 -0.36
C THR A 121 -2.55 -3.40 -0.13
N THR A 122 -2.68 -4.00 1.04
CA THR A 122 -2.23 -5.38 1.28
C THR A 122 -3.23 -6.41 0.80
N ALA A 123 -4.40 -5.98 0.32
CA ALA A 123 -5.55 -6.83 -0.01
C ALA A 123 -6.07 -7.68 1.18
N TYR A 124 -5.72 -7.32 2.43
CA TYR A 124 -6.21 -8.00 3.63
C TYR A 124 -7.61 -7.55 3.98
N THR A 125 -8.58 -8.19 3.39
CA THR A 125 -10.01 -7.95 3.62
C THR A 125 -10.82 -9.20 3.29
N ARG A 126 -12.12 -9.15 3.57
CA ARG A 126 -13.06 -10.17 3.09
C ARG A 126 -13.15 -10.12 1.57
N HIS A 127 -13.23 -11.28 0.96
CA HIS A 127 -13.23 -11.42 -0.51
C HIS A 127 -14.34 -10.61 -1.19
N GLU A 128 -15.53 -10.60 -0.60
CA GLU A 128 -16.70 -9.87 -1.12
C GLU A 128 -16.46 -8.36 -1.09
N GLN A 129 -15.82 -7.83 -0.04
CA GLN A 129 -15.45 -6.41 0.04
C GLN A 129 -14.38 -6.05 -0.99
N PHE A 130 -13.40 -6.94 -1.19
CA PHE A 130 -12.38 -6.72 -2.22
C PHE A 130 -13.00 -6.61 -3.60
N ILE A 131 -13.83 -7.58 -3.98
CA ILE A 131 -14.53 -7.58 -5.27
C ILE A 131 -15.40 -6.31 -5.45
N ASP A 132 -16.13 -5.93 -4.40
CA ASP A 132 -17.03 -4.78 -4.44
C ASP A 132 -16.27 -3.44 -4.60
N LEU A 133 -15.10 -3.28 -3.98
CA LEU A 133 -14.33 -2.04 -4.08
C LEU A 133 -13.58 -1.93 -5.41
N ILE A 134 -12.93 -3.01 -5.88
CA ILE A 134 -12.07 -2.94 -7.07
C ILE A 134 -12.81 -2.70 -8.39
N GLN A 135 -14.14 -2.77 -8.42
CA GLN A 135 -14.91 -2.32 -9.62
C GLN A 135 -14.72 -0.82 -9.88
N TYR A 136 -14.40 -0.05 -8.86
CA TYR A 136 -14.17 1.40 -8.96
C TYR A 136 -12.69 1.75 -9.07
N VAL A 137 -11.81 0.75 -9.34
CA VAL A 137 -10.36 0.92 -9.37
C VAL A 137 -9.82 0.58 -10.75
N ASP A 138 -9.01 1.49 -11.29
CA ASP A 138 -8.31 1.33 -12.57
C ASP A 138 -6.94 0.69 -12.39
N PHE A 139 -6.23 0.99 -11.27
CA PHE A 139 -4.89 0.53 -11.02
C PHE A 139 -4.68 0.12 -9.55
N ILE A 140 -4.01 -1.00 -9.33
CA ILE A 140 -3.79 -1.57 -7.99
C ILE A 140 -2.30 -1.79 -7.75
N TYR A 141 -1.74 -1.15 -6.72
CA TYR A 141 -0.54 -1.65 -6.05
C TYR A 141 -0.93 -2.56 -4.90
N THR A 142 -0.33 -3.74 -4.82
CA THR A 142 -0.57 -4.66 -3.70
C THR A 142 0.71 -5.35 -3.26
N ASP A 143 0.86 -5.54 -1.95
CA ASP A 143 2.05 -6.13 -1.37
C ASP A 143 1.78 -7.53 -0.84
N LEU A 144 2.57 -8.52 -1.27
CA LEU A 144 2.66 -9.81 -0.59
C LEU A 144 3.96 -9.87 0.22
N LYS A 145 3.83 -9.80 1.54
CA LYS A 145 4.98 -9.63 2.44
C LYS A 145 5.69 -10.96 2.77
N HIS A 146 5.01 -12.09 2.63
CA HIS A 146 5.58 -13.43 2.70
C HIS A 146 4.65 -14.46 2.06
N TYR A 147 5.19 -15.47 1.39
CA TYR A 147 4.44 -16.61 0.82
C TYR A 147 3.93 -17.56 1.92
N ASN A 148 4.74 -17.81 2.96
CA ASN A 148 4.38 -18.66 4.09
C ASN A 148 3.46 -17.94 5.07
N SER A 149 2.28 -18.53 5.32
CA SER A 149 1.23 -17.89 6.13
C SER A 149 1.59 -17.75 7.61
N LEU A 150 2.39 -18.66 8.16
CA LEU A 150 2.81 -18.56 9.56
C LEU A 150 3.87 -17.50 9.74
N LYS A 151 4.90 -17.47 8.88
CA LYS A 151 5.91 -16.40 8.88
C LYS A 151 5.28 -15.03 8.64
N HIS A 152 4.32 -14.93 7.69
CA HIS A 152 3.57 -13.71 7.46
C HIS A 152 2.86 -13.24 8.74
N GLN A 153 2.13 -14.15 9.41
CA GLN A 153 1.42 -13.84 10.65
C GLN A 153 2.36 -13.44 11.80
N GLU A 154 3.51 -14.07 11.92
CA GLU A 154 4.51 -13.77 12.95
C GLU A 154 4.94 -12.30 12.92
N LYS A 155 5.19 -11.75 11.73
CA LYS A 155 5.70 -10.38 11.58
C LYS A 155 4.61 -9.34 11.31
N THR A 156 3.50 -9.73 10.72
CA THR A 156 2.44 -8.76 10.36
C THR A 156 1.19 -8.87 11.22
N MET A 157 1.11 -9.89 12.11
CA MET A 157 -0.03 -10.24 12.96
C MET A 157 -1.23 -10.83 12.22
N VAL A 158 -1.19 -10.95 10.89
CA VAL A 158 -2.29 -11.51 10.09
C VAL A 158 -1.82 -12.62 9.16
N LYS A 159 -2.68 -13.59 8.86
CA LYS A 159 -2.43 -14.63 7.86
C LYS A 159 -2.62 -14.08 6.45
N ASN A 160 -1.89 -14.64 5.47
CA ASN A 160 -1.93 -14.17 4.08
C ASN A 160 -2.95 -14.88 3.18
N ALA A 161 -3.71 -15.84 3.67
CA ALA A 161 -4.62 -16.63 2.82
C ALA A 161 -5.67 -15.78 2.08
N SER A 162 -6.29 -14.80 2.76
CA SER A 162 -7.23 -13.86 2.13
C SER A 162 -6.52 -12.91 1.15
N ILE A 163 -5.29 -12.50 1.48
CA ILE A 163 -4.43 -11.65 0.64
C ILE A 163 -4.18 -12.35 -0.69
N ILE A 164 -3.63 -13.58 -0.66
CA ILE A 164 -3.32 -14.37 -1.85
C ILE A 164 -4.58 -14.63 -2.69
N LYS A 165 -5.72 -14.95 -2.04
CA LYS A 165 -6.99 -15.15 -2.74
C LYS A 165 -7.43 -13.88 -3.48
N ASN A 166 -7.32 -12.72 -2.86
CA ASN A 166 -7.73 -11.44 -3.44
C ASN A 166 -6.79 -11.00 -4.56
N ILE A 167 -5.48 -11.16 -4.39
CA ILE A 167 -4.47 -10.90 -5.43
C ILE A 167 -4.75 -11.77 -6.67
N HIS A 168 -4.89 -13.09 -6.47
CA HIS A 168 -5.19 -14.01 -7.57
C HIS A 168 -6.50 -13.62 -8.29
N TYR A 169 -7.54 -13.24 -7.55
CA TYR A 169 -8.79 -12.78 -8.16
C TYR A 169 -8.57 -11.55 -9.05
N ALA A 170 -7.78 -10.57 -8.61
CA ALA A 170 -7.51 -9.36 -9.40
C ALA A 170 -6.77 -9.70 -10.72
N PHE A 171 -5.73 -10.54 -10.67
CA PHE A 171 -5.02 -11.01 -11.87
C PHE A 171 -5.94 -11.80 -12.80
N ALA A 172 -6.68 -12.78 -12.29
CA ALA A 172 -7.57 -13.65 -13.06
C ALA A 172 -8.73 -12.88 -13.73
N ASN A 173 -9.09 -11.70 -13.22
CA ASN A 173 -10.14 -10.85 -13.79
C ASN A 173 -9.60 -9.65 -14.58
N GLY A 174 -8.31 -9.70 -14.97
CA GLY A 174 -7.69 -8.71 -15.88
C GLY A 174 -7.58 -7.31 -15.30
N LYS A 175 -7.50 -7.16 -13.96
CA LYS A 175 -7.24 -5.87 -13.34
C LYS A 175 -5.79 -5.44 -13.60
N THR A 176 -5.60 -4.14 -13.84
CA THR A 176 -4.24 -3.57 -13.90
C THR A 176 -3.67 -3.55 -12.48
N ILE A 177 -2.75 -4.46 -12.22
CA ILE A 177 -2.21 -4.70 -10.87
C ILE A 177 -0.69 -4.87 -10.94
N VAL A 178 0.01 -4.22 -10.03
CA VAL A 178 1.43 -4.44 -9.75
C VAL A 178 1.54 -5.12 -8.39
N LEU A 179 2.00 -6.37 -8.41
CA LEU A 179 2.32 -7.10 -7.18
C LEU A 179 3.73 -6.71 -6.74
N ARG A 180 3.88 -6.33 -5.47
CA ARG A 180 5.15 -5.93 -4.88
C ARG A 180 5.57 -6.88 -3.77
N ILE A 181 6.88 -7.13 -3.67
CA ILE A 181 7.49 -7.83 -2.54
C ILE A 181 8.40 -6.85 -1.81
N PRO A 182 8.01 -6.34 -0.63
CA PRO A 182 8.97 -5.70 0.27
C PRO A 182 9.97 -6.76 0.75
N VAL A 183 11.24 -6.66 0.31
CA VAL A 183 12.29 -7.59 0.70
C VAL A 183 12.95 -7.08 1.99
N ILE A 184 12.75 -7.84 3.07
CA ILE A 184 13.12 -7.42 4.43
C ILE A 184 14.22 -8.36 4.96
N PRO A 185 15.37 -7.83 5.41
CA PRO A 185 16.45 -8.62 5.97
C PRO A 185 16.00 -9.53 7.12
N ASN A 186 16.47 -10.78 7.11
CA ASN A 186 16.16 -11.82 8.08
C ASN A 186 14.67 -12.24 8.14
N PHE A 187 13.90 -11.91 7.12
CA PHE A 187 12.49 -12.28 7.06
C PHE A 187 12.13 -13.02 5.77
N ASN A 188 12.43 -12.43 4.61
CA ASN A 188 12.08 -12.98 3.31
C ASN A 188 13.16 -12.68 2.24
N ASP A 189 14.40 -12.45 2.66
CA ASP A 189 15.52 -12.01 1.83
C ASP A 189 16.45 -13.13 1.35
N SER A 190 16.17 -14.39 1.73
CA SER A 190 16.98 -15.53 1.28
C SER A 190 16.66 -15.94 -0.17
N LEU A 191 17.61 -16.57 -0.85
CA LEU A 191 17.37 -17.14 -2.18
C LEU A 191 16.30 -18.25 -2.16
N GLU A 192 16.15 -18.96 -1.04
CA GLU A 192 15.07 -19.92 -0.84
C GLU A 192 13.72 -19.21 -0.79
N ASP A 193 13.63 -18.06 -0.11
CA ASP A 193 12.39 -17.28 -0.10
C ASP A 193 12.03 -16.77 -1.50
N ALA A 194 13.00 -16.35 -2.32
CA ALA A 194 12.79 -15.97 -3.72
C ALA A 194 12.22 -17.12 -4.54
N GLU A 195 12.78 -18.34 -4.39
CA GLU A 195 12.32 -19.55 -5.08
C GLU A 195 10.87 -19.89 -4.70
N GLU A 196 10.53 -19.82 -3.42
CA GLU A 196 9.17 -20.10 -2.93
C GLU A 196 8.14 -19.05 -3.39
N PHE A 197 8.51 -17.76 -3.45
CA PHE A 197 7.68 -16.72 -4.05
C PHE A 197 7.46 -17.00 -5.54
N ALA A 198 8.54 -17.31 -6.28
CA ALA A 198 8.46 -17.61 -7.70
C ALA A 198 7.57 -18.83 -7.98
N CYS A 199 7.71 -19.91 -7.19
CA CYS A 199 6.84 -21.09 -7.26
C CYS A 199 5.37 -20.75 -6.98
N LEU A 200 5.10 -19.88 -6.00
CA LEU A 200 3.74 -19.43 -5.70
C LEU A 200 3.15 -18.65 -6.89
N PHE A 201 3.91 -17.71 -7.45
CA PHE A 201 3.45 -16.86 -8.54
C PHE A 201 3.27 -17.64 -9.84
N ASP A 202 4.12 -18.60 -10.13
CA ASP A 202 3.94 -19.49 -11.27
C ASP A 202 2.62 -20.28 -11.16
N ARG A 203 2.30 -20.84 -10.00
CA ARG A 203 1.02 -21.53 -9.75
C ARG A 203 -0.21 -20.61 -9.88
N LEU A 204 -0.06 -19.31 -9.65
CA LEU A 204 -1.12 -18.31 -9.74
C LEU A 204 -1.16 -17.60 -11.09
N ASP A 205 -0.31 -18.00 -12.03
CA ASP A 205 -0.11 -17.36 -13.35
C ASP A 205 0.21 -15.87 -13.27
N ILE A 206 0.96 -15.47 -12.24
CA ILE A 206 1.47 -14.10 -12.07
C ILE A 206 2.81 -14.00 -12.77
N ARG A 207 2.93 -13.12 -13.76
CA ARG A 207 4.10 -13.01 -14.64
C ARG A 207 4.92 -11.74 -14.45
N GLN A 208 4.54 -10.90 -13.51
CA GLN A 208 5.27 -9.67 -13.20
C GLN A 208 5.23 -9.38 -11.71
N VAL A 209 6.38 -8.94 -11.16
CA VAL A 209 6.53 -8.56 -9.75
C VAL A 209 7.56 -7.46 -9.61
N GLN A 210 7.30 -6.52 -8.69
CA GLN A 210 8.26 -5.49 -8.30
C GLN A 210 8.87 -5.82 -6.93
N LEU A 211 10.19 -5.76 -6.82
CA LEU A 211 10.88 -5.85 -5.55
C LEU A 211 11.02 -4.45 -4.94
N LEU A 212 10.73 -4.36 -3.66
CA LEU A 212 10.96 -3.15 -2.89
C LEU A 212 12.06 -3.44 -1.86
N PRO A 213 13.31 -3.02 -2.11
CA PRO A 213 14.38 -3.17 -1.13
C PRO A 213 14.04 -2.47 0.19
N PHE A 214 14.36 -3.10 1.31
CA PHE A 214 14.09 -2.54 2.63
C PHE A 214 14.80 -1.19 2.82
N HIS A 215 14.06 -0.22 3.38
CA HIS A 215 14.57 1.09 3.75
C HIS A 215 14.04 1.53 5.12
N GLN A 216 14.72 2.49 5.75
CA GLN A 216 14.38 2.99 7.09
C GLN A 216 13.66 4.37 7.06
N PHE A 217 12.98 4.73 5.98
CA PHE A 217 12.33 6.05 5.83
C PHE A 217 11.28 6.36 6.92
N GLY A 218 10.71 5.32 7.52
CA GLY A 218 9.75 5.48 8.63
C GLY A 218 10.39 5.72 10.00
N GLN A 219 11.69 5.49 10.19
CA GLN A 219 12.34 5.48 11.51
C GLN A 219 12.09 6.75 12.34
N ASN A 220 12.27 7.92 11.73
CA ASN A 220 12.03 9.19 12.42
C ASN A 220 10.58 9.33 12.92
N LYS A 221 9.60 8.82 12.18
CA LYS A 221 8.18 8.89 12.56
C LYS A 221 7.88 8.09 13.82
N TYR A 222 8.60 6.97 14.06
CA TYR A 222 8.47 6.22 15.30
C TYR A 222 8.93 7.05 16.50
N GLN A 223 10.06 7.75 16.38
CA GLN A 223 10.55 8.65 17.43
C GLN A 223 9.56 9.79 17.71
N LEU A 224 9.01 10.40 16.65
CA LEU A 224 8.01 11.47 16.76
C LEU A 224 6.69 10.99 17.40
N LEU A 225 6.36 9.69 17.28
CA LEU A 225 5.22 9.04 17.94
C LEU A 225 5.57 8.50 19.33
N ASN A 226 6.80 8.69 19.81
CA ASN A 226 7.31 8.08 21.04
C ASN A 226 7.16 6.55 21.05
N ARG A 227 7.51 5.93 19.93
CA ARG A 227 7.51 4.47 19.71
C ARG A 227 8.91 3.99 19.39
N GLN A 228 9.24 2.75 19.79
CA GLN A 228 10.48 2.09 19.40
C GLN A 228 10.35 1.58 17.95
N TYR A 229 11.40 1.74 17.15
CA TYR A 229 11.52 1.15 15.82
C TYR A 229 12.30 -0.14 15.89
N GLU A 230 11.66 -1.27 15.65
CA GLU A 230 12.28 -2.60 15.80
C GLU A 230 13.37 -2.88 14.76
N MET A 231 13.41 -2.11 13.66
CA MET A 231 14.37 -2.30 12.56
C MET A 231 15.53 -1.30 12.60
N GLU A 232 15.77 -0.63 13.73
CA GLU A 232 16.76 0.46 13.86
C GLU A 232 18.18 0.01 13.49
N GLU A 233 18.58 -1.20 13.92
CA GLU A 233 19.89 -1.77 13.69
C GLU A 233 20.02 -2.55 12.36
N ILE A 234 18.95 -2.64 11.57
CA ILE A 234 18.93 -3.40 10.33
C ILE A 234 19.31 -2.48 9.18
N ALA A 235 20.38 -2.82 8.47
CA ALA A 235 20.83 -2.06 7.30
C ALA A 235 19.79 -2.07 6.18
N ALA A 236 19.66 -0.93 5.49
CA ALA A 236 18.85 -0.85 4.28
C ALA A 236 19.43 -1.77 3.17
N LEU A 237 18.56 -2.25 2.29
CA LEU A 237 18.95 -2.97 1.08
C LEU A 237 18.95 -2.02 -0.12
N HIS A 238 19.78 -2.32 -1.09
CA HIS A 238 19.81 -1.66 -2.39
C HIS A 238 19.47 -2.67 -3.49
N PRO A 239 19.06 -2.22 -4.69
CA PRO A 239 18.81 -3.12 -5.82
C PRO A 239 19.98 -4.06 -6.11
N GLU A 240 21.21 -3.58 -5.95
CA GLU A 240 22.45 -4.34 -6.19
C GLU A 240 22.61 -5.55 -5.24
N ASP A 241 22.05 -5.46 -4.04
CA ASP A 241 22.09 -6.54 -3.03
C ASP A 241 21.10 -7.68 -3.38
N LEU A 242 20.15 -7.42 -4.27
CA LEU A 242 19.05 -8.31 -4.61
C LEU A 242 19.11 -8.88 -6.05
N LEU A 243 20.22 -8.72 -6.77
CA LEU A 243 20.34 -9.20 -8.15
C LEU A 243 20.19 -10.72 -8.27
N ASP A 244 20.79 -11.49 -7.36
CA ASP A 244 20.65 -12.95 -7.33
C ASP A 244 19.22 -13.38 -6.95
N TYR A 245 18.58 -12.65 -6.03
CA TYR A 245 17.18 -12.84 -5.66
C TYR A 245 16.25 -12.58 -6.86
N GLN A 246 16.45 -11.47 -7.57
CA GLN A 246 15.73 -11.12 -8.79
C GLN A 246 15.90 -12.17 -9.90
N ALA A 247 17.12 -12.69 -10.10
CA ALA A 247 17.43 -13.66 -11.16
C ALA A 247 16.66 -14.97 -11.03
N ILE A 248 16.24 -15.34 -9.80
CA ILE A 248 15.46 -16.57 -9.57
C ILE A 248 14.12 -16.52 -10.31
N PHE A 249 13.43 -15.38 -10.31
CA PHE A 249 12.12 -15.24 -10.97
C PHE A 249 12.18 -15.50 -12.47
N SER A 250 13.31 -15.21 -13.11
CA SER A 250 13.50 -15.48 -14.55
C SER A 250 13.40 -16.96 -14.89
N LYS A 251 13.75 -17.88 -13.98
CA LYS A 251 13.61 -19.34 -14.16
C LYS A 251 12.15 -19.78 -14.33
N TYR A 252 11.22 -18.96 -13.83
CA TYR A 252 9.77 -19.17 -13.84
C TYR A 252 9.06 -18.31 -14.91
N ASN A 253 9.80 -17.68 -15.82
CA ASN A 253 9.27 -16.71 -16.80
C ASN A 253 8.47 -15.56 -16.12
N ILE A 254 8.93 -15.11 -14.97
CA ILE A 254 8.36 -13.97 -14.25
C ILE A 254 9.28 -12.76 -14.44
N HIS A 255 8.74 -11.68 -14.98
CA HIS A 255 9.44 -10.40 -15.08
C HIS A 255 9.53 -9.75 -13.70
N CYS A 256 10.75 -9.67 -13.15
CA CYS A 256 11.04 -9.12 -11.84
C CYS A 256 11.90 -7.86 -11.99
N TYR A 257 11.50 -6.76 -11.34
CA TYR A 257 12.16 -5.45 -11.45
C TYR A 257 12.11 -4.69 -10.11
N PHE A 258 12.84 -3.57 -10.05
CA PHE A 258 12.88 -2.67 -8.89
C PHE A 258 12.06 -1.41 -9.10
#